data_25c71774aa77af4c46d0aabefb769f17
#
_entry.id   25c71774aa77af4c46d0aabefb769f17
#
_cell.length_a   1.000
_cell.length_b   1.000
_cell.length_c   1.000
_cell.angle_alpha   90.00
_cell.angle_beta   90.00
_cell.angle_gamma   90.00
#
_symmetry.space_group_name_H-M   'P 1'
#
loop_
_entity.id
_entity.type
_entity.pdbx_description
1 polymer ?
#
loop_
_entity_poly.entity_id
_entity_poly.type
_entity_poly.pdbx_seq_one_letter_code
_entity_poly.pdbx_strand_id
1 'polypeptide(L)'
;MEMQYFKDYSPTLGREMECKVYGHAGRPMLYIPCQDGRFFDFENFHMADTLAPWIESGQVMVLSIDTIDKETWSDTNSDPYWRIRRYEQWIRYIVEEAVPKIRHIARERNGWNDEPGVIAFGCSLGATHAVNLYLRFPNIFCGQGDWEQPDTTWYLKRIFEAKHIPIWVDLWGHDVNHDWNWWYQQVAYYMPYILG
;
A
#
# COMPACT_ATOMS: atom_id res chain seq x y z
N MET A 1 3.67 14.95 13.86
CA MET A 1 2.79 13.90 13.31
C MET A 1 2.30 12.98 14.41
N GLU A 2 0.97 12.75 14.52
CA GLU A 2 0.41 11.77 15.47
C GLU A 2 0.70 10.35 14.96
N MET A 3 1.04 9.44 15.90
CA MET A 3 1.34 8.05 15.57
C MET A 3 0.73 7.10 16.60
N GLN A 4 0.21 5.98 16.15
CA GLN A 4 -0.34 4.94 17.00
C GLN A 4 0.11 3.55 16.56
N TYR A 5 0.80 2.83 17.44
CA TYR A 5 1.26 1.47 17.21
C TYR A 5 0.23 0.44 17.65
N PHE A 6 0.11 -0.64 16.89
CA PHE A 6 -0.73 -1.79 17.19
C PHE A 6 0.06 -3.09 17.02
N LYS A 7 -0.25 -4.03 17.89
CA LYS A 7 0.20 -5.40 17.82
C LYS A 7 -1.00 -6.29 18.13
N ASP A 8 -1.59 -6.86 17.10
CA ASP A 8 -2.84 -7.62 17.21
C ASP A 8 -2.67 -9.03 16.70
N TYR A 9 -3.35 -9.97 17.34
CA TYR A 9 -3.42 -11.32 16.84
C TYR A 9 -4.27 -11.39 15.58
N SER A 10 -3.68 -11.90 14.48
CA SER A 10 -4.37 -12.17 13.23
C SER A 10 -4.90 -13.61 13.20
N PRO A 11 -6.21 -13.81 13.23
CA PRO A 11 -6.81 -15.13 13.06
C PRO A 11 -6.47 -15.74 11.69
N THR A 12 -6.41 -14.91 10.65
CA THR A 12 -6.11 -15.33 9.28
C THR A 12 -4.69 -15.88 9.14
N LEU A 13 -3.73 -15.25 9.81
CA LEU A 13 -2.32 -15.65 9.75
C LEU A 13 -1.89 -16.57 10.90
N GLY A 14 -2.72 -16.68 11.96
CA GLY A 14 -2.46 -17.49 13.14
C GLY A 14 -1.31 -16.96 14.01
N ARG A 15 -1.07 -15.65 13.98
CA ARG A 15 0.02 -14.99 14.72
C ARG A 15 -0.25 -13.52 14.99
N GLU A 16 0.58 -12.92 15.84
CA GLU A 16 0.59 -11.47 16.01
C GLU A 16 1.14 -10.77 14.76
N MET A 17 0.45 -9.71 14.36
CA MET A 17 0.85 -8.79 13.29
C MET A 17 1.02 -7.39 13.86
N GLU A 18 2.02 -6.70 13.36
CA GLU A 18 2.35 -5.35 13.83
C GLU A 18 2.03 -4.33 12.73
N CYS A 19 1.52 -3.18 13.15
CA CYS A 19 1.24 -2.07 12.25
C CYS A 19 1.30 -0.73 12.98
N LYS A 20 1.34 0.35 12.23
CA LYS A 20 1.36 1.70 12.76
C LYS A 20 0.45 2.62 11.95
N VAL A 21 -0.33 3.42 12.63
CA VAL A 21 -1.17 4.46 12.02
C VAL A 21 -0.51 5.80 12.21
N TYR A 22 -0.44 6.59 11.15
CA TYR A 22 0.10 7.94 11.10
C TYR A 22 -1.01 8.92 10.71
N GLY A 23 -1.09 10.04 11.41
CA GLY A 23 -2.09 11.08 11.17
C GLY A 23 -3.28 11.03 12.10
N HIS A 24 -4.03 12.12 12.10
CA HIS A 24 -5.16 12.33 12.99
C HIS A 24 -6.52 12.38 12.26
N ALA A 25 -6.51 12.55 10.94
CA ALA A 25 -7.70 12.64 10.10
C ALA A 25 -7.34 12.37 8.62
N GLY A 26 -8.33 12.33 7.75
CA GLY A 26 -8.17 12.25 6.31
C GLY A 26 -8.50 10.88 5.70
N ARG A 27 -8.26 10.76 4.38
CA ARG A 27 -8.52 9.54 3.63
C ARG A 27 -7.59 8.41 4.09
N PRO A 28 -8.08 7.19 4.33
CA PRO A 28 -7.23 6.08 4.71
C PRO A 28 -6.34 5.64 3.56
N MET A 29 -5.05 5.47 3.86
CA MET A 29 -4.03 4.97 2.95
C MET A 29 -3.35 3.76 3.58
N LEU A 30 -3.26 2.67 2.84
CA LEU A 30 -2.50 1.48 3.21
C LEU A 30 -1.12 1.55 2.55
N TYR A 31 -0.07 1.70 3.35
CA TYR A 31 1.30 1.58 2.90
C TYR A 31 1.78 0.14 3.04
N ILE A 32 2.24 -0.41 1.92
CA ILE A 32 2.82 -1.75 1.84
C ILE A 32 4.33 -1.58 1.62
N PRO A 33 5.17 -2.08 2.54
CA PRO A 33 6.62 -1.95 2.44
C PRO A 33 7.21 -2.62 1.19
N CYS A 34 8.46 -2.30 0.90
CA CYS A 34 9.28 -3.01 -0.07
C CYS A 34 9.46 -4.49 0.34
N GLN A 35 10.08 -5.28 -0.52
CA GLN A 35 10.35 -6.70 -0.27
C GLN A 35 10.95 -6.93 1.12
N ASP A 36 10.41 -7.90 1.86
CA ASP A 36 10.79 -8.29 3.22
C ASP A 36 10.63 -7.19 4.28
N GLY A 37 9.95 -6.10 3.93
CA GLY A 37 9.81 -4.92 4.76
C GLY A 37 8.85 -5.09 5.93
N ARG A 38 9.01 -4.19 6.90
CA ARG A 38 8.25 -4.15 8.14
C ARG A 38 7.47 -2.83 8.25
N PHE A 39 6.48 -2.81 9.12
CA PHE A 39 5.63 -1.64 9.37
C PHE A 39 6.39 -0.35 9.71
N PHE A 40 7.60 -0.46 10.28
CA PHE A 40 8.44 0.69 10.64
C PHE A 40 9.28 1.23 9.48
N ASP A 41 9.32 0.54 8.34
CA ASP A 41 10.10 0.98 7.16
C ASP A 41 9.53 2.25 6.55
N PHE A 42 8.27 2.54 6.78
CA PHE A 42 7.65 3.83 6.43
C PHE A 42 8.40 5.03 7.05
N GLU A 43 8.90 4.86 8.28
CA GLU A 43 9.75 5.86 8.95
C GLU A 43 11.22 5.71 8.54
N ASN A 44 11.76 4.48 8.61
CA ASN A 44 13.17 4.21 8.38
C ASN A 44 13.66 4.66 7.01
N PHE A 45 12.79 4.60 6.01
CA PHE A 45 13.06 5.05 4.64
C PHE A 45 12.41 6.41 4.34
N HIS A 46 12.20 7.27 5.34
CA HIS A 46 11.77 8.66 5.19
C HIS A 46 10.47 8.89 4.38
N MET A 47 9.66 7.86 4.18
CA MET A 47 8.39 8.03 3.49
C MET A 47 7.38 8.80 4.37
N ALA A 48 7.48 8.64 5.69
CA ALA A 48 6.72 9.42 6.65
C ALA A 48 7.02 10.92 6.53
N ASP A 49 8.29 11.28 6.35
CA ASP A 49 8.70 12.68 6.15
C ASP A 49 8.20 13.23 4.81
N THR A 50 8.28 12.39 3.75
CA THR A 50 7.79 12.74 2.41
C THR A 50 6.29 13.03 2.41
N LEU A 51 5.50 12.24 3.11
CA LEU A 51 4.04 12.40 3.19
C LEU A 51 3.58 13.33 4.32
N ALA A 52 4.49 13.83 5.15
CA ALA A 52 4.17 14.69 6.29
C ALA A 52 3.23 15.86 5.95
N PRO A 53 3.40 16.61 4.82
CA PRO A 53 2.50 17.71 4.50
C PRO A 53 1.01 17.30 4.42
N TRP A 54 0.72 16.13 3.87
CA TRP A 54 -0.65 15.64 3.74
C TRP A 54 -1.17 14.95 5.00
N ILE A 55 -0.30 14.28 5.75
CA ILE A 55 -0.65 13.63 7.00
C ILE A 55 -0.93 14.68 8.09
N GLU A 56 -0.06 15.66 8.23
CA GLU A 56 -0.19 16.70 9.26
C GLU A 56 -1.32 17.68 8.98
N SER A 57 -1.65 17.92 7.71
CA SER A 57 -2.83 18.69 7.33
C SER A 57 -4.15 17.92 7.44
N GLY A 58 -4.12 16.63 7.80
CA GLY A 58 -5.32 15.81 7.94
C GLY A 58 -5.98 15.42 6.62
N GLN A 59 -5.25 15.41 5.52
CA GLN A 59 -5.76 14.98 4.21
C GLN A 59 -5.69 13.48 4.04
N VAL A 60 -4.68 12.82 4.62
CA VAL A 60 -4.51 11.36 4.62
C VAL A 60 -4.16 10.84 6.00
N MET A 61 -4.57 9.60 6.25
CA MET A 61 -4.19 8.80 7.40
C MET A 61 -3.57 7.51 6.88
N VAL A 62 -2.33 7.22 7.26
CA VAL A 62 -1.57 6.09 6.72
C VAL A 62 -1.54 4.94 7.72
N LEU A 63 -1.90 3.73 7.28
CA LEU A 63 -1.62 2.48 7.98
C LEU A 63 -0.44 1.80 7.31
N SER A 64 0.68 1.68 8.00
CA SER A 64 1.83 0.88 7.57
C SER A 64 1.78 -0.50 8.22
N ILE A 65 1.92 -1.56 7.42
CA ILE A 65 1.77 -2.96 7.85
C ILE A 65 3.06 -3.77 7.64
N ASP A 66 3.13 -4.92 8.28
CA ASP A 66 4.16 -5.93 8.01
C ASP A 66 3.87 -6.71 6.71
N THR A 67 4.93 -7.05 5.99
CA THR A 67 4.87 -8.09 4.95
C THR A 67 5.15 -9.48 5.52
N ILE A 68 4.85 -10.52 4.73
CA ILE A 68 5.27 -11.90 5.00
C ILE A 68 6.10 -12.45 3.83
N ASP A 69 6.80 -11.58 3.12
CA ASP A 69 7.52 -11.97 1.90
C ASP A 69 8.54 -13.07 2.14
N LYS A 70 9.15 -13.12 3.32
CA LYS A 70 10.06 -14.20 3.74
C LYS A 70 9.42 -15.59 3.78
N GLU A 71 8.10 -15.66 3.83
CA GLU A 71 7.33 -16.90 3.79
C GLU A 71 6.71 -17.14 2.40
N THR A 72 6.83 -16.18 1.48
CA THR A 72 6.14 -16.18 0.19
C THR A 72 7.07 -15.84 -0.97
N TRP A 73 7.21 -14.55 -1.29
CA TRP A 73 7.97 -14.08 -2.45
C TRP A 73 9.48 -14.33 -2.34
N SER A 74 10.05 -14.15 -1.15
CA SER A 74 11.48 -14.32 -0.89
C SER A 74 11.85 -15.75 -0.50
N ASP A 75 10.87 -16.60 -0.20
CA ASP A 75 11.11 -18.00 0.10
C ASP A 75 11.37 -18.80 -1.20
N THR A 76 12.58 -19.25 -1.37
CA THR A 76 13.00 -20.07 -2.53
C THR A 76 13.06 -21.57 -2.22
N ASN A 77 12.80 -21.98 -0.98
CA ASN A 77 13.01 -23.35 -0.52
C ASN A 77 11.70 -24.12 -0.31
N SER A 78 10.62 -23.43 0.06
CA SER A 78 9.33 -24.08 0.34
C SER A 78 8.58 -24.42 -0.96
N ASP A 79 7.66 -25.36 -0.82
CA ASP A 79 6.76 -25.77 -1.90
C ASP A 79 5.99 -24.59 -2.48
N PRO A 80 5.94 -24.41 -3.83
CA PRO A 80 5.27 -23.26 -4.45
C PRO A 80 3.78 -23.15 -4.11
N TYR A 81 3.05 -24.28 -3.97
CA TYR A 81 1.63 -24.25 -3.61
C TYR A 81 1.42 -23.79 -2.16
N TRP A 82 2.35 -24.16 -1.27
CA TRP A 82 2.33 -23.66 0.10
C TRP A 82 2.55 -22.16 0.13
N ARG A 83 3.54 -21.65 -0.62
CA ARG A 83 3.86 -20.22 -0.72
C ARG A 83 2.69 -19.41 -1.26
N ILE A 84 2.01 -19.91 -2.31
CA ILE A 84 0.81 -19.27 -2.87
C ILE A 84 -0.31 -19.23 -1.83
N ARG A 85 -0.60 -20.33 -1.15
CA ARG A 85 -1.62 -20.36 -0.10
C ARG A 85 -1.30 -19.42 1.05
N ARG A 86 -0.03 -19.32 1.42
CA ARG A 86 0.41 -18.41 2.47
C ARG A 86 0.24 -16.95 2.04
N TYR A 87 0.56 -16.63 0.79
CA TYR A 87 0.31 -15.32 0.21
C TYR A 87 -1.19 -14.98 0.18
N GLU A 88 -2.06 -15.90 -0.19
CA GLU A 88 -3.51 -15.72 -0.15
C GLU A 88 -4.04 -15.46 1.28
N GLN A 89 -3.46 -16.10 2.29
CA GLN A 89 -3.79 -15.79 3.69
C GLN A 89 -3.39 -14.34 4.05
N TRP A 90 -2.24 -13.88 3.56
CA TRP A 90 -1.83 -12.49 3.81
C TRP A 90 -2.72 -11.48 3.08
N ILE A 91 -3.15 -11.75 1.86
CA ILE A 91 -4.15 -10.93 1.16
C ILE A 91 -5.45 -10.89 1.95
N ARG A 92 -5.89 -12.01 2.50
CA ARG A 92 -7.08 -12.05 3.36
C ARG A 92 -6.89 -11.25 4.65
N TYR A 93 -5.74 -11.35 5.29
CA TYR A 93 -5.39 -10.49 6.44
C TYR A 93 -5.54 -9.01 6.10
N ILE A 94 -5.02 -8.58 4.96
CA ILE A 94 -5.17 -7.18 4.54
C ILE A 94 -6.64 -6.79 4.40
N VAL A 95 -7.42 -7.58 3.67
CA VAL A 95 -8.81 -7.26 3.32
C VAL A 95 -9.76 -7.43 4.51
N GLU A 96 -9.56 -8.45 5.32
CA GLU A 96 -10.49 -8.81 6.39
C GLU A 96 -10.11 -8.20 7.76
N GLU A 97 -8.86 -7.76 7.95
CA GLU A 97 -8.37 -7.25 9.24
C GLU A 97 -7.76 -5.84 9.13
N ALA A 98 -6.73 -5.62 8.30
CA ALA A 98 -6.01 -4.35 8.22
C ALA A 98 -6.87 -3.23 7.61
N VAL A 99 -7.56 -3.49 6.51
CA VAL A 99 -8.45 -2.52 5.85
C VAL A 99 -9.62 -2.12 6.75
N PRO A 100 -10.38 -3.05 7.35
CA PRO A 100 -11.42 -2.68 8.31
C PRO A 100 -10.90 -1.83 9.48
N LYS A 101 -9.71 -2.14 9.98
CA LYS A 101 -9.07 -1.35 11.05
C LYS A 101 -8.86 0.10 10.64
N ILE A 102 -8.19 0.37 9.50
CA ILE A 102 -7.91 1.75 9.10
C ILE A 102 -9.18 2.50 8.71
N ARG A 103 -10.15 1.84 8.08
CA ARG A 103 -11.46 2.42 7.80
C ARG A 103 -12.21 2.82 9.06
N HIS A 104 -12.23 1.95 10.06
CA HIS A 104 -12.86 2.24 11.35
C HIS A 104 -12.20 3.46 12.00
N ILE A 105 -10.87 3.48 12.12
CA ILE A 105 -10.14 4.60 12.70
C ILE A 105 -10.39 5.90 11.92
N ALA A 106 -10.34 5.85 10.59
CA ALA A 106 -10.58 7.02 9.75
C ALA A 106 -12.02 7.54 9.90
N ARG A 107 -13.00 6.64 9.87
CA ARG A 107 -14.41 7.02 10.08
C ARG A 107 -14.63 7.70 11.42
N GLU A 108 -14.14 7.12 12.50
CA GLU A 108 -14.29 7.69 13.85
C GLU A 108 -13.62 9.07 13.95
N ARG A 109 -12.41 9.22 13.44
CA ARG A 109 -11.64 10.46 13.54
C ARG A 109 -12.17 11.59 12.64
N ASN A 110 -12.79 11.26 11.51
CA ASN A 110 -13.38 12.24 10.60
C ASN A 110 -14.89 12.46 10.85
N GLY A 111 -15.54 11.68 11.69
CA GLY A 111 -16.98 11.72 11.88
C GLY A 111 -17.78 11.32 10.65
N TRP A 112 -17.26 10.40 9.82
CA TRP A 112 -17.93 9.95 8.59
C TRP A 112 -18.98 8.88 8.89
N ASN A 113 -20.08 8.92 8.14
CA ASN A 113 -21.13 7.91 8.23
C ASN A 113 -20.87 6.72 7.32
N ASP A 114 -20.20 6.95 6.19
CA ASP A 114 -19.90 5.93 5.18
C ASP A 114 -18.48 5.39 5.34
N GLU A 115 -18.26 4.18 4.83
CA GLU A 115 -16.93 3.58 4.77
C GLU A 115 -16.14 4.17 3.59
N PRO A 116 -15.01 4.82 3.84
CA PRO A 116 -14.19 5.38 2.76
C PRO A 116 -13.48 4.28 1.96
N GLY A 117 -13.20 4.57 0.69
CA GLY A 117 -12.23 3.82 -0.09
C GLY A 117 -10.82 3.97 0.51
N VAL A 118 -9.97 2.96 0.32
CA VAL A 118 -8.59 2.94 0.82
C VAL A 118 -7.62 3.11 -0.34
N ILE A 119 -6.70 4.07 -0.22
CA ILE A 119 -5.61 4.24 -1.18
C ILE A 119 -4.55 3.18 -0.88
N ALA A 120 -4.30 2.24 -1.80
CA ALA A 120 -3.18 1.32 -1.66
C ALA A 120 -1.92 1.94 -2.27
N PHE A 121 -0.84 1.94 -1.50
CA PHE A 121 0.42 2.55 -1.89
C PHE A 121 1.60 1.66 -1.48
N GLY A 122 2.62 1.61 -2.32
CA GLY A 122 3.87 0.92 -2.04
C GLY A 122 4.91 1.21 -3.10
N CYS A 123 6.17 0.90 -2.78
CA CYS A 123 7.30 0.97 -3.71
C CYS A 123 7.85 -0.45 -3.95
N SER A 124 8.51 -0.68 -5.08
CA SER A 124 9.10 -1.99 -5.40
C SER A 124 8.06 -3.12 -5.31
N LEU A 125 8.33 -4.21 -4.60
CA LEU A 125 7.37 -5.31 -4.40
C LEU A 125 6.07 -4.83 -3.71
N GLY A 126 6.15 -3.82 -2.84
CA GLY A 126 4.97 -3.19 -2.25
C GLY A 126 4.00 -2.59 -3.29
N ALA A 127 4.54 -2.03 -4.37
CA ALA A 127 3.73 -1.55 -5.50
C ALA A 127 3.02 -2.70 -6.22
N THR A 128 3.72 -3.83 -6.43
CA THR A 128 3.11 -5.04 -7.00
C THR A 128 1.94 -5.54 -6.15
N HIS A 129 2.09 -5.54 -4.83
CA HIS A 129 1.01 -5.89 -3.91
C HIS A 129 -0.15 -4.90 -3.99
N ALA A 130 0.12 -3.60 -4.06
CA ALA A 130 -0.92 -2.57 -4.18
C ALA A 130 -1.74 -2.73 -5.46
N VAL A 131 -1.08 -2.97 -6.61
CA VAL A 131 -1.76 -3.25 -7.89
C VAL A 131 -2.60 -4.53 -7.82
N ASN A 132 -2.06 -5.61 -7.25
CA ASN A 132 -2.79 -6.87 -7.10
C ASN A 132 -4.04 -6.70 -6.22
N LEU A 133 -3.94 -5.97 -5.13
CA LEU A 133 -5.09 -5.65 -4.26
C LEU A 133 -6.13 -4.82 -5.02
N TYR A 134 -5.73 -3.81 -5.76
CA TYR A 134 -6.65 -3.00 -6.55
C TYR A 134 -7.37 -3.81 -7.62
N LEU A 135 -6.65 -4.66 -8.37
CA LEU A 135 -7.24 -5.52 -9.40
C LEU A 135 -8.23 -6.54 -8.86
N ARG A 136 -7.98 -7.05 -7.66
CA ARG A 136 -8.83 -8.07 -7.01
C ARG A 136 -10.01 -7.46 -6.25
N PHE A 137 -9.83 -6.26 -5.69
CA PHE A 137 -10.78 -5.63 -4.79
C PHE A 137 -11.01 -4.14 -5.16
N PRO A 138 -11.46 -3.83 -6.40
CA PRO A 138 -11.57 -2.44 -6.88
C PRO A 138 -12.60 -1.61 -6.11
N ASN A 139 -13.51 -2.24 -5.37
CA ASN A 139 -14.47 -1.54 -4.50
C ASN A 139 -13.86 -1.10 -3.17
N ILE A 140 -12.65 -1.57 -2.83
CA ILE A 140 -11.94 -1.25 -1.59
C ILE A 140 -10.82 -0.27 -1.86
N PHE A 141 -10.02 -0.53 -2.91
CA PHE A 141 -8.79 0.20 -3.19
C PHE A 141 -8.96 1.15 -4.36
N CYS A 142 -8.37 2.32 -4.21
CA CYS A 142 -8.19 3.30 -5.27
C CYS A 142 -6.73 3.78 -5.18
N GLY A 143 -5.91 3.53 -6.18
CA GLY A 143 -4.54 4.03 -6.18
C GLY A 143 -3.51 3.10 -6.80
N GLN A 144 -2.32 3.59 -7.00
CA GLN A 144 -1.30 3.03 -7.86
C GLN A 144 0.06 2.82 -7.20
N GLY A 145 0.86 1.92 -7.81
CA GLY A 145 2.29 1.82 -7.64
C GLY A 145 2.98 1.78 -9.00
N ASP A 146 4.27 2.06 -9.04
CA ASP A 146 5.07 2.12 -10.25
C ASP A 146 6.12 1.01 -10.30
N TRP A 147 6.50 0.58 -11.53
CA TRP A 147 7.47 -0.46 -11.82
C TRP A 147 8.37 -0.08 -12.99
N GLU A 148 9.66 -0.43 -12.92
CA GLU A 148 10.72 0.02 -13.83
C GLU A 148 10.84 -0.69 -15.17
N GLN A 149 9.95 -1.59 -15.53
CA GLN A 149 9.95 -2.23 -16.82
C GLN A 149 8.89 -1.60 -17.74
N PRO A 150 9.27 -0.68 -18.63
CA PRO A 150 8.32 0.04 -19.49
C PRO A 150 7.38 -0.88 -20.26
N ASP A 151 7.89 -2.00 -20.78
CA ASP A 151 7.09 -2.96 -21.55
C ASP A 151 6.01 -3.61 -20.70
N THR A 152 6.33 -3.97 -19.44
CA THR A 152 5.37 -4.54 -18.48
C THR A 152 4.33 -3.51 -18.10
N THR A 153 4.74 -2.27 -17.88
CA THR A 153 3.85 -1.15 -17.55
C THR A 153 2.88 -0.85 -18.71
N TRP A 154 3.36 -0.83 -19.94
CA TRP A 154 2.50 -0.67 -21.12
C TRP A 154 1.55 -1.85 -21.32
N TYR A 155 2.00 -3.08 -21.05
CA TYR A 155 1.13 -4.25 -21.10
C TYR A 155 0.03 -4.16 -20.05
N LEU A 156 0.35 -3.78 -18.83
CA LEU A 156 -0.62 -3.56 -17.75
C LEU A 156 -1.64 -2.47 -18.14
N LYS A 157 -1.18 -1.35 -18.69
CA LYS A 157 -2.06 -0.28 -19.19
C LYS A 157 -3.10 -0.81 -20.18
N ARG A 158 -2.67 -1.61 -21.16
CA ARG A 158 -3.59 -2.22 -22.15
C ARG A 158 -4.64 -3.13 -21.50
N ILE A 159 -4.25 -3.89 -20.46
CA ILE A 159 -5.20 -4.73 -19.71
C ILE A 159 -6.25 -3.87 -19.01
N PHE A 160 -5.83 -2.79 -18.35
CA PHE A 160 -6.75 -1.86 -17.67
C PHE A 160 -7.72 -1.20 -18.65
N GLU A 161 -7.21 -0.69 -19.77
CA GLU A 161 -8.01 -0.09 -20.83
C GLU A 161 -9.03 -1.08 -21.41
N ALA A 162 -8.62 -2.30 -21.69
CA ALA A 162 -9.50 -3.37 -22.20
C ALA A 162 -10.61 -3.74 -21.19
N LYS A 163 -10.38 -3.54 -19.92
CA LYS A 163 -11.35 -3.76 -18.82
C LYS A 163 -12.14 -2.51 -18.45
N HIS A 164 -11.93 -1.40 -19.15
CA HIS A 164 -12.52 -0.10 -18.82
C HIS A 164 -12.18 0.40 -17.41
N ILE A 165 -11.01 0.04 -16.89
CA ILE A 165 -10.49 0.50 -15.61
C ILE A 165 -9.63 1.74 -15.86
N PRO A 166 -9.96 2.90 -15.27
CA PRO A 166 -9.13 4.10 -15.40
C PRO A 166 -7.70 3.84 -14.91
N ILE A 167 -6.75 4.22 -15.72
CA ILE A 167 -5.33 4.12 -15.39
C ILE A 167 -4.58 5.34 -15.91
N TRP A 168 -3.72 5.88 -15.08
CA TRP A 168 -2.72 6.86 -15.48
C TRP A 168 -1.34 6.25 -15.35
N VAL A 169 -0.62 6.15 -16.45
CA VAL A 169 0.76 5.71 -16.53
C VAL A 169 1.60 6.90 -16.88
N ASP A 170 2.58 7.19 -16.06
CA ASP A 170 3.54 8.25 -16.24
C ASP A 170 4.95 7.65 -16.25
N LEU A 171 5.69 7.85 -17.35
CA LEU A 171 7.05 7.36 -17.51
C LEU A 171 8.02 8.51 -17.29
N TRP A 172 8.76 8.44 -16.21
CA TRP A 172 9.84 9.37 -15.92
C TRP A 172 11.11 8.96 -16.70
N GLY A 173 11.94 9.90 -17.06
CA GLY A 173 13.04 9.73 -18.01
C GLY A 173 14.04 8.60 -17.75
N HIS A 174 15.00 8.44 -18.66
CA HIS A 174 16.03 7.38 -18.58
C HIS A 174 17.05 7.58 -17.44
N ASP A 175 17.01 8.72 -16.78
CA ASP A 175 17.82 9.09 -15.63
C ASP A 175 17.21 8.66 -14.29
N VAL A 176 15.98 8.14 -14.31
CA VAL A 176 15.28 7.62 -13.13
C VAL A 176 15.67 6.16 -12.90
N ASN A 177 16.06 5.84 -11.68
CA ASN A 177 16.42 4.48 -11.28
C ASN A 177 15.58 4.00 -10.09
N HIS A 178 15.70 2.71 -9.78
CA HIS A 178 15.01 2.05 -8.67
C HIS A 178 15.57 2.46 -7.32
N ASP A 179 15.24 3.67 -6.88
CA ASP A 179 15.79 4.25 -5.66
C ASP A 179 14.82 5.18 -4.95
N TRP A 180 14.98 5.29 -3.64
CA TRP A 180 14.18 6.11 -2.74
C TRP A 180 14.11 7.58 -3.15
N ASN A 181 15.18 8.15 -3.65
CA ASN A 181 15.23 9.55 -4.11
C ASN A 181 14.17 9.86 -5.18
N TRP A 182 13.92 8.92 -6.07
CA TRP A 182 12.90 9.05 -7.11
C TRP A 182 11.50 8.78 -6.56
N TRP A 183 11.35 7.79 -5.69
CA TRP A 183 10.06 7.49 -5.08
C TRP A 183 9.54 8.63 -4.22
N TYR A 184 10.40 9.37 -3.50
CA TYR A 184 9.99 10.59 -2.79
C TYR A 184 9.43 11.65 -3.74
N GLN A 185 10.12 11.89 -4.86
CA GLN A 185 9.70 12.85 -5.85
C GLN A 185 8.38 12.44 -6.53
N GLN A 186 8.26 11.17 -6.92
CA GLN A 186 7.06 10.63 -7.54
C GLN A 186 5.86 10.72 -6.59
N VAL A 187 6.02 10.32 -5.35
CA VAL A 187 4.94 10.41 -4.34
C VAL A 187 4.51 11.85 -4.14
N ALA A 188 5.44 12.78 -3.95
CA ALA A 188 5.15 14.19 -3.79
C ALA A 188 4.45 14.77 -5.03
N TYR A 189 4.81 14.32 -6.23
CA TYR A 189 4.19 14.74 -7.49
C TYR A 189 2.76 14.20 -7.63
N TYR A 190 2.51 12.93 -7.27
CA TYR A 190 1.19 12.32 -7.48
C TYR A 190 0.16 12.66 -6.40
N MET A 191 0.57 12.94 -5.17
CA MET A 191 -0.36 13.19 -4.05
C MET A 191 -1.44 14.24 -4.34
N PRO A 192 -1.14 15.43 -4.93
CA PRO A 192 -2.18 16.38 -5.27
C PRO A 192 -3.24 15.86 -6.23
N TYR A 193 -2.87 14.98 -7.15
CA TYR A 193 -3.80 14.38 -8.12
C TYR A 193 -4.64 13.25 -7.51
N ILE A 194 -4.09 12.52 -6.55
CA ILE A 194 -4.78 11.43 -5.84
C ILE A 194 -5.84 11.99 -4.88
N LEU A 195 -5.54 13.13 -4.29
CA LEU A 195 -6.42 13.73 -3.28
C LEU A 195 -7.49 14.66 -3.89
N GLY A 196 -7.25 15.20 -5.08
CA GLY A 196 -8.19 16.05 -5.83
C GLY A 196 -8.17 17.48 -5.39
#